data_bb502ca5c808c35af70dafa05f433963
#
_entry.id   bb502ca5c808c35af70dafa05f433963
#
_cell.length_a   1.000
_cell.length_b   1.000
_cell.length_c   1.000
_cell.angle_alpha   90.00
_cell.angle_beta   90.00
_cell.angle_gamma   90.00
#
_symmetry.space_group_name_H-M   'P 1'
#
loop_
_entity.id
_entity.type
_entity.pdbx_description
1 polymer ?
#
loop_
_entity_poly.entity_id
_entity_poly.type
_entity_poly.pdbx_seq_one_letter_code
_entity_poly.pdbx_strand_id
1 'polypeptide(L)'
;REFQGDSFRFGRSLRFDVINALTIDVEDYFHVEAFANVIGPNDWCRYPMRVESNTYRLLELLDRRAVRATFFMLGWVAERCPSLVRQILDGGHEIGSHGYGHQMISRGDEKAFRRDVGRAKSILEDQTGTKVKGYRAPSYSITSKTLWALEVLGELGFEYDSSIFPVHHDYYGIPDAPRFP
;
A
#
# COMPACT_ATOMS: atom_id res chain seq x y z
N ARG A 1 31.36 11.45 61.30
CA ARG A 1 30.40 12.09 60.35
C ARG A 1 30.44 11.27 59.08
N GLU A 2 29.44 10.39 58.90
CA GLU A 2 29.21 9.59 57.72
C GLU A 2 28.55 10.46 56.63
N PHE A 3 29.14 10.41 55.45
CA PHE A 3 28.51 10.97 54.24
C PHE A 3 27.65 9.88 53.58
N GLN A 4 26.34 10.05 53.67
CA GLN A 4 25.38 9.26 52.86
C GLN A 4 25.44 9.76 51.42
N GLY A 5 25.86 8.88 50.51
CA GLY A 5 25.84 9.14 49.08
C GLY A 5 24.45 8.91 48.54
N ASP A 6 23.82 9.97 48.01
CA ASP A 6 22.60 9.90 47.23
C ASP A 6 22.87 9.15 45.92
N SER A 7 22.24 7.98 45.78
CA SER A 7 22.23 7.23 44.52
C SER A 7 21.29 7.91 43.54
N PHE A 8 21.87 8.64 42.57
CA PHE A 8 21.13 9.10 41.40
C PHE A 8 20.62 7.87 40.64
N ARG A 9 19.33 7.58 40.74
CA ARG A 9 18.65 6.65 39.83
C ARG A 9 18.58 7.29 38.47
N PHE A 10 19.41 6.82 37.56
CA PHE A 10 19.29 7.12 36.11
C PHE A 10 17.89 6.71 35.67
N GLY A 11 17.19 7.66 35.05
CA GLY A 11 15.83 7.53 34.57
C GLY A 11 15.64 6.33 33.63
N ARG A 12 14.44 5.78 33.69
CA ARG A 12 13.96 4.76 32.73
C ARG A 12 14.31 5.20 31.33
N SER A 13 15.16 4.44 30.67
CA SER A 13 15.32 4.49 29.22
C SER A 13 13.94 4.29 28.61
N LEU A 14 13.41 5.33 27.96
CA LEU A 14 12.25 5.20 27.08
C LEU A 14 12.69 4.30 25.94
N ARG A 15 12.43 3.00 26.03
CA ARG A 15 12.49 2.11 24.87
C ARG A 15 11.33 2.52 23.99
N PHE A 16 11.62 3.25 22.95
CA PHE A 16 10.70 3.36 21.84
C PHE A 16 10.70 1.98 21.16
N ASP A 17 9.64 1.23 21.36
CA ASP A 17 9.44 0.02 20.61
C ASP A 17 9.28 0.41 19.13
N VAL A 18 10.26 0.04 18.31
CA VAL A 18 10.19 0.27 16.87
C VAL A 18 9.15 -0.71 16.32
N ILE A 19 8.05 -0.16 15.83
CA ILE A 19 7.01 -0.94 15.16
C ILE A 19 7.36 -0.97 13.67
N ASN A 20 7.60 -2.17 13.14
CA ASN A 20 7.81 -2.37 11.70
C ASN A 20 6.46 -2.70 11.05
N ALA A 21 6.17 -2.03 9.93
CA ALA A 21 5.02 -2.34 9.10
C ALA A 21 5.44 -3.24 7.93
N LEU A 22 4.77 -4.39 7.78
CA LEU A 22 4.89 -5.22 6.59
C LEU A 22 3.77 -4.87 5.63
N THR A 23 4.14 -4.57 4.39
CA THR A 23 3.17 -4.22 3.35
C THR A 23 3.40 -5.04 2.09
N ILE A 24 2.33 -5.36 1.37
CA ILE A 24 2.34 -6.24 0.20
C ILE A 24 1.44 -5.62 -0.86
N ASP A 25 1.96 -5.44 -2.06
CA ASP A 25 1.17 -5.01 -3.21
C ASP A 25 0.58 -6.25 -3.88
N VAL A 26 -0.76 -6.27 -4.02
CA VAL A 26 -1.49 -7.41 -4.58
C VAL A 26 -1.83 -7.14 -6.02
N GLU A 27 -0.89 -7.52 -6.86
CA GLU A 27 -0.93 -7.38 -8.31
C GLU A 27 -0.29 -8.59 -9.00
N ASP A 28 -0.51 -8.76 -10.29
CA ASP A 28 0.11 -9.83 -11.06
C ASP A 28 1.29 -9.29 -11.88
N TYR A 29 2.18 -10.18 -12.33
CA TYR A 29 3.39 -9.84 -13.08
C TYR A 29 3.13 -9.00 -14.34
N PHE A 30 1.97 -9.14 -14.96
CA PHE A 30 1.62 -8.40 -16.17
C PHE A 30 1.09 -6.97 -15.89
N HIS A 31 0.87 -6.60 -14.64
CA HIS A 31 0.49 -5.23 -14.27
C HIS A 31 1.70 -4.30 -14.16
N VAL A 32 2.90 -4.87 -13.92
CA VAL A 32 4.09 -4.07 -13.60
C VAL A 32 4.53 -3.18 -14.76
N GLU A 33 5.06 -2.01 -14.41
CA GLU A 33 5.49 -0.99 -15.37
C GLU A 33 6.50 -1.53 -16.42
N ALA A 34 7.35 -2.49 -16.03
CA ALA A 34 8.33 -3.09 -16.91
C ALA A 34 7.71 -3.77 -18.16
N PHE A 35 6.45 -4.19 -18.08
CA PHE A 35 5.74 -4.81 -19.20
C PHE A 35 4.73 -3.88 -19.88
N ALA A 36 4.53 -2.65 -19.39
CA ALA A 36 3.51 -1.73 -19.91
C ALA A 36 3.62 -1.44 -21.43
N ASN A 37 4.83 -1.54 -22.00
CA ASN A 37 5.06 -1.33 -23.42
C ASN A 37 4.68 -2.55 -24.30
N VAL A 38 4.48 -3.73 -23.71
CA VAL A 38 4.19 -4.98 -24.43
C VAL A 38 2.87 -5.63 -24.00
N ILE A 39 2.38 -5.33 -22.81
CA ILE A 39 1.13 -5.85 -22.26
C ILE A 39 0.27 -4.67 -21.82
N GLY A 40 -0.72 -4.34 -22.62
CA GLY A 40 -1.69 -3.29 -22.29
C GLY A 40 -2.81 -3.80 -21.37
N PRO A 41 -3.53 -2.89 -20.66
CA PRO A 41 -4.64 -3.27 -19.78
C PRO A 41 -5.74 -4.10 -20.48
N ASN A 42 -5.94 -3.90 -21.77
CA ASN A 42 -6.91 -4.67 -22.56
C ASN A 42 -6.50 -6.13 -22.78
N ASP A 43 -5.23 -6.44 -22.59
CA ASP A 43 -4.68 -7.77 -22.81
C ASP A 43 -4.53 -8.58 -21.52
N TRP A 44 -4.67 -7.97 -20.35
CA TRP A 44 -4.48 -8.62 -19.05
C TRP A 44 -5.29 -9.92 -18.89
N CYS A 45 -6.51 -9.94 -19.41
CA CYS A 45 -7.37 -11.14 -19.37
C CYS A 45 -6.85 -12.32 -20.20
N ARG A 46 -5.83 -12.11 -21.05
CA ARG A 46 -5.20 -13.16 -21.88
C ARG A 46 -4.07 -13.88 -21.14
N TYR A 47 -3.62 -13.32 -20.03
CA TYR A 47 -2.50 -13.85 -19.25
C TYR A 47 -3.01 -14.64 -18.04
N PRO A 48 -2.36 -15.77 -17.73
CA PRO A 48 -2.75 -16.56 -16.57
C PRO A 48 -2.48 -15.79 -15.28
N MET A 49 -3.51 -15.64 -14.44
CA MET A 49 -3.39 -15.01 -13.15
C MET A 49 -2.64 -15.91 -12.16
N ARG A 50 -1.67 -15.36 -11.47
CA ARG A 50 -0.88 -16.00 -10.42
C ARG A 50 -1.06 -15.34 -9.06
N VAL A 51 -1.58 -14.13 -9.05
CA VAL A 51 -1.74 -13.31 -7.84
C VAL A 51 -2.52 -14.04 -6.76
N GLU A 52 -3.60 -14.71 -7.10
CA GLU A 52 -4.46 -15.41 -6.13
C GLU A 52 -3.68 -16.54 -5.43
N SER A 53 -3.11 -17.48 -6.19
CA SER A 53 -2.37 -18.60 -5.62
C SER A 53 -1.12 -18.17 -4.84
N ASN A 54 -0.44 -17.12 -5.29
CA ASN A 54 0.73 -16.59 -4.61
C ASN A 54 0.36 -15.89 -3.30
N THR A 55 -0.74 -15.14 -3.30
CA THR A 55 -1.22 -14.47 -2.09
C THR A 55 -1.68 -15.48 -1.05
N TYR A 56 -2.35 -16.57 -1.43
CA TYR A 56 -2.70 -17.65 -0.49
C TYR A 56 -1.48 -18.25 0.20
N ARG A 57 -0.42 -18.53 -0.56
CA ARG A 57 0.85 -19.04 0.00
C ARG A 57 1.47 -18.06 0.99
N LEU A 58 1.34 -16.77 0.69
CA LEU A 58 1.84 -15.71 1.58
C LEU A 58 1.00 -15.62 2.85
N LEU A 59 -0.33 -15.68 2.74
CA LEU A 59 -1.23 -15.71 3.91
C LEU A 59 -0.93 -16.88 4.83
N GLU A 60 -0.72 -18.08 4.30
CA GLU A 60 -0.29 -19.25 5.08
C GLU A 60 1.04 -19.03 5.81
N LEU A 61 2.00 -18.37 5.17
CA LEU A 61 3.29 -18.05 5.78
C LEU A 61 3.12 -17.06 6.94
N LEU A 62 2.32 -15.99 6.72
CA LEU A 62 2.08 -14.95 7.71
C LEU A 62 1.31 -15.50 8.92
N ASP A 63 0.32 -16.38 8.69
CA ASP A 63 -0.44 -17.02 9.75
C ASP A 63 0.47 -17.90 10.63
N ARG A 64 1.30 -18.76 10.01
CA ARG A 64 2.30 -19.57 10.73
C ARG A 64 3.28 -18.76 11.56
N ARG A 65 3.51 -17.51 11.22
CA ARG A 65 4.43 -16.59 11.91
C ARG A 65 3.71 -15.61 12.83
N ALA A 66 2.39 -15.67 12.92
CA ALA A 66 1.55 -14.72 13.65
C ALA A 66 1.86 -13.25 13.28
N VAL A 67 2.15 -12.98 12.00
CA VAL A 67 2.45 -11.65 11.46
C VAL A 67 1.22 -11.10 10.76
N ARG A 68 0.92 -9.82 11.01
CA ARG A 68 -0.10 -9.06 10.28
C ARG A 68 0.57 -8.12 9.29
N ALA A 69 -0.12 -7.83 8.21
CA ALA A 69 0.37 -6.98 7.13
C ALA A 69 -0.76 -6.10 6.57
N THR A 70 -0.38 -5.05 5.86
CA THR A 70 -1.29 -4.27 5.00
C THR A 70 -1.13 -4.77 3.55
N PHE A 71 -2.23 -5.17 2.93
CA PHE A 71 -2.28 -5.58 1.53
C PHE A 71 -2.85 -4.45 0.69
N PHE A 72 -2.02 -3.79 -0.10
CA PHE A 72 -2.45 -2.80 -1.07
C PHE A 72 -2.97 -3.51 -2.32
N MET A 73 -4.28 -3.61 -2.41
CA MET A 73 -4.99 -4.39 -3.41
C MET A 73 -5.28 -3.57 -4.66
N LEU A 74 -4.91 -4.09 -5.82
CA LEU A 74 -5.33 -3.52 -7.09
C LEU A 74 -6.83 -3.78 -7.31
N GLY A 75 -7.60 -2.74 -7.61
CA GLY A 75 -9.06 -2.86 -7.80
C GLY A 75 -9.43 -3.83 -8.93
N TRP A 76 -8.62 -3.91 -9.99
CA TRP A 76 -8.78 -4.89 -11.07
C TRP A 76 -8.68 -6.33 -10.57
N VAL A 77 -7.79 -6.61 -9.61
CA VAL A 77 -7.65 -7.93 -8.99
C VAL A 77 -8.82 -8.20 -8.03
N ALA A 78 -9.18 -7.23 -7.21
CA ALA A 78 -10.29 -7.35 -6.27
C ALA A 78 -11.61 -7.70 -6.97
N GLU A 79 -11.88 -7.07 -8.11
CA GLU A 79 -13.08 -7.32 -8.93
C GLU A 79 -13.15 -8.76 -9.46
N ARG A 80 -12.00 -9.40 -9.71
CA ARG A 80 -11.88 -10.76 -10.27
C ARG A 80 -11.70 -11.85 -9.21
N CYS A 81 -11.15 -11.49 -8.08
CA CYS A 81 -10.85 -12.41 -6.98
C CYS A 81 -11.47 -11.94 -5.65
N PRO A 82 -12.82 -11.79 -5.57
CA PRO A 82 -13.47 -11.30 -4.34
C PRO A 82 -13.25 -12.24 -3.14
N SER A 83 -13.06 -13.54 -3.38
CA SER A 83 -12.68 -14.51 -2.34
C SER A 83 -11.33 -14.19 -1.70
N LEU A 84 -10.37 -13.70 -2.49
CA LEU A 84 -9.04 -13.32 -2.00
C LEU A 84 -9.13 -12.14 -1.02
N VAL A 85 -9.95 -11.11 -1.36
CA VAL A 85 -10.18 -9.95 -0.47
C VAL A 85 -10.70 -10.43 0.88
N ARG A 86 -11.68 -11.33 0.87
CA ARG A 86 -12.25 -11.89 2.11
C ARG A 86 -11.23 -12.66 2.93
N GLN A 87 -10.42 -13.51 2.29
CA GLN A 87 -9.41 -14.30 3.00
C GLN A 87 -8.31 -13.43 3.62
N ILE A 88 -7.92 -12.33 2.98
CA ILE A 88 -6.99 -11.37 3.56
C ILE A 88 -7.59 -10.77 4.85
N LEU A 89 -8.87 -10.37 4.81
CA LEU A 89 -9.56 -9.83 6.00
C LEU A 89 -9.72 -10.87 7.11
N ASP A 90 -10.18 -12.08 6.76
CA ASP A 90 -10.37 -13.18 7.72
C ASP A 90 -9.06 -13.56 8.42
N GLY A 91 -7.93 -13.38 7.71
CA GLY A 91 -6.58 -13.49 8.27
C GLY A 91 -6.21 -12.36 9.24
N GLY A 92 -7.08 -11.36 9.42
CA GLY A 92 -6.83 -10.21 10.31
C GLY A 92 -5.82 -9.21 9.74
N HIS A 93 -5.65 -9.18 8.43
CA HIS A 93 -4.81 -8.21 7.73
C HIS A 93 -5.61 -6.97 7.33
N GLU A 94 -4.90 -5.86 7.11
CA GLU A 94 -5.49 -4.65 6.57
C GLU A 94 -5.53 -4.69 5.04
N ILE A 95 -6.59 -4.11 4.44
CA ILE A 95 -6.66 -3.86 3.01
C ILE A 95 -6.56 -2.37 2.76
N GLY A 96 -5.55 -1.99 1.98
CA GLY A 96 -5.37 -0.69 1.36
C GLY A 96 -5.66 -0.75 -0.14
N SER A 97 -5.75 0.41 -0.79
CA SER A 97 -5.94 0.52 -2.23
C SER A 97 -4.63 0.73 -2.97
N HIS A 98 -4.46 0.01 -4.09
CA HIS A 98 -3.36 0.21 -5.04
C HIS A 98 -3.83 0.85 -6.37
N GLY A 99 -4.95 1.59 -6.34
CA GLY A 99 -5.64 2.05 -7.54
C GLY A 99 -6.41 0.91 -8.22
N TYR A 100 -7.04 1.22 -9.35
CA TYR A 100 -7.79 0.21 -10.12
C TYR A 100 -6.94 -0.42 -11.22
N GLY A 101 -6.32 0.42 -12.06
CA GLY A 101 -5.71 0.02 -13.33
C GLY A 101 -4.18 0.10 -13.36
N HIS A 102 -3.51 0.11 -12.21
CA HIS A 102 -2.05 0.19 -12.07
C HIS A 102 -1.41 1.30 -12.93
N GLN A 103 -2.07 2.47 -13.01
CA GLN A 103 -1.57 3.58 -13.81
C GLN A 103 -0.64 4.48 -12.99
N MET A 104 0.55 4.77 -13.51
CA MET A 104 1.42 5.78 -12.93
C MET A 104 0.73 7.15 -12.94
N ILE A 105 0.75 7.85 -11.81
CA ILE A 105 0.09 9.16 -11.64
C ILE A 105 0.62 10.18 -12.66
N SER A 106 1.91 10.12 -12.97
CA SER A 106 2.57 11.01 -13.94
C SER A 106 2.07 10.87 -15.39
N ARG A 107 1.31 9.82 -15.70
CA ARG A 107 0.77 9.57 -17.04
C ARG A 107 -0.69 10.00 -17.22
N GLY A 108 -1.31 10.46 -16.16
CA GLY A 108 -2.70 10.90 -16.16
C GLY A 108 -2.86 12.32 -15.63
N ASP A 109 -4.09 12.80 -15.69
CA ASP A 109 -4.53 14.02 -15.03
C ASP A 109 -5.26 13.70 -13.71
N GLU A 110 -5.53 14.74 -12.93
CA GLU A 110 -6.26 14.63 -11.66
C GLU A 110 -7.61 13.92 -11.81
N LYS A 111 -8.34 14.23 -12.89
CA LYS A 111 -9.66 13.65 -13.16
C LYS A 111 -9.58 12.14 -13.44
N ALA A 112 -8.56 11.69 -14.17
CA ALA A 112 -8.31 10.28 -14.44
C ALA A 112 -7.91 9.57 -13.15
N PHE A 113 -7.01 10.14 -12.37
CA PHE A 113 -6.58 9.62 -11.08
C PHE A 113 -7.76 9.46 -10.11
N ARG A 114 -8.57 10.50 -9.95
CA ARG A 114 -9.77 10.47 -9.10
C ARG A 114 -10.74 9.35 -9.49
N ARG A 115 -10.96 9.15 -10.78
CA ARG A 115 -11.83 8.04 -11.25
C ARG A 115 -11.25 6.68 -10.95
N ASP A 116 -9.97 6.48 -11.21
CA ASP A 116 -9.27 5.21 -10.99
C ASP A 116 -9.28 4.82 -9.51
N VAL A 117 -8.83 5.73 -8.65
CA VAL A 117 -8.75 5.51 -7.21
C VAL A 117 -10.13 5.40 -6.58
N GLY A 118 -11.07 6.26 -6.97
CA GLY A 118 -12.45 6.21 -6.47
C GLY A 118 -13.15 4.89 -6.82
N ARG A 119 -12.95 4.39 -8.05
CA ARG A 119 -13.46 3.07 -8.47
C ARG A 119 -12.87 1.95 -7.61
N ALA A 120 -11.55 1.93 -7.44
CA ALA A 120 -10.88 0.92 -6.63
C ALA A 120 -11.39 0.92 -5.20
N LYS A 121 -11.48 2.11 -4.59
CA LYS A 121 -11.98 2.29 -3.23
C LYS A 121 -13.40 1.74 -3.07
N SER A 122 -14.33 2.10 -3.98
CA SER A 122 -15.71 1.62 -3.94
C SER A 122 -15.77 0.09 -3.99
N ILE A 123 -15.05 -0.55 -4.93
CA ILE A 123 -15.02 -2.02 -5.06
C ILE A 123 -14.52 -2.67 -3.75
N LEU A 124 -13.43 -2.14 -3.18
CA LEU A 124 -12.85 -2.69 -1.98
C LEU A 124 -13.77 -2.50 -0.76
N GLU A 125 -14.37 -1.32 -0.60
CA GLU A 125 -15.31 -1.05 0.50
C GLU A 125 -16.59 -1.88 0.39
N ASP A 126 -17.11 -2.09 -0.82
CA ASP A 126 -18.28 -2.96 -1.05
C ASP A 126 -17.97 -4.43 -0.67
N GLN A 127 -16.77 -4.91 -0.94
CA GLN A 127 -16.37 -6.29 -0.64
C GLN A 127 -15.98 -6.51 0.83
N THR A 128 -15.40 -5.48 1.46
CA THR A 128 -14.92 -5.57 2.85
C THR A 128 -15.99 -5.18 3.88
N GLY A 129 -16.97 -4.38 3.49
CA GLY A 129 -17.95 -3.78 4.40
C GLY A 129 -17.34 -2.73 5.34
N THR A 130 -16.09 -2.31 5.09
CA THR A 130 -15.34 -1.36 5.93
C THR A 130 -14.69 -0.28 5.08
N LYS A 131 -14.35 0.86 5.70
CA LYS A 131 -13.60 1.92 5.02
C LYS A 131 -12.17 1.48 4.69
N VAL A 132 -11.76 1.72 3.46
CA VAL A 132 -10.38 1.57 3.01
C VAL A 132 -9.63 2.86 3.32
N LYS A 133 -8.65 2.77 4.25
CA LYS A 133 -7.96 3.92 4.85
C LYS A 133 -6.66 4.26 4.16
N GLY A 134 -5.94 3.25 3.68
CA GLY A 134 -4.61 3.39 3.10
C GLY A 134 -4.60 3.36 1.59
N TYR A 135 -3.68 4.14 1.00
CA TYR A 135 -3.40 4.12 -0.43
C TYR A 135 -1.90 3.94 -0.68
N ARG A 136 -1.58 3.23 -1.77
CA ARG A 136 -0.23 3.20 -2.34
C ARG A 136 -0.32 3.37 -3.86
N ALA A 137 0.42 4.33 -4.39
CA ALA A 137 0.48 4.57 -5.83
C ALA A 137 1.26 3.47 -6.55
N PRO A 138 0.78 2.99 -7.71
CA PRO A 138 1.54 2.14 -8.60
C PRO A 138 2.93 2.73 -8.85
N SER A 139 3.97 1.87 -8.75
CA SER A 139 5.37 2.24 -8.94
C SER A 139 5.83 3.43 -8.07
N TYR A 140 5.24 3.64 -6.91
CA TYR A 140 5.55 4.78 -6.00
C TYR A 140 5.50 6.15 -6.72
N SER A 141 4.56 6.32 -7.65
CA SER A 141 4.53 7.43 -8.61
C SER A 141 4.02 8.77 -8.05
N ILE A 142 3.86 8.92 -6.73
CA ILE A 142 3.75 10.22 -6.08
C ILE A 142 5.15 10.83 -5.96
N THR A 143 5.37 11.91 -6.68
CA THR A 143 6.64 12.65 -6.74
C THR A 143 6.37 14.13 -6.47
N SER A 144 7.41 14.95 -6.42
CA SER A 144 7.24 16.42 -6.27
C SER A 144 6.36 17.06 -7.34
N LYS A 145 6.20 16.40 -8.50
CA LYS A 145 5.35 16.89 -9.60
C LYS A 145 3.88 16.45 -9.50
N THR A 146 3.60 15.48 -8.66
CA THR A 146 2.26 14.85 -8.54
C THR A 146 1.71 14.93 -7.12
N LEU A 147 2.20 15.86 -6.28
CA LEU A 147 1.74 16.05 -4.90
C LEU A 147 0.24 16.38 -4.79
N TRP A 148 -0.36 16.95 -5.85
CA TRP A 148 -1.80 17.14 -5.95
C TRP A 148 -2.61 15.86 -5.72
N ALA A 149 -1.99 14.69 -5.97
CA ALA A 149 -2.64 13.40 -5.72
C ALA A 149 -3.00 13.20 -4.24
N LEU A 150 -2.21 13.74 -3.30
CA LEU A 150 -2.50 13.66 -1.87
C LEU A 150 -3.78 14.42 -1.50
N GLU A 151 -4.03 15.56 -2.14
CA GLU A 151 -5.28 16.33 -1.94
C GLU A 151 -6.48 15.51 -2.40
N VAL A 152 -6.38 14.91 -3.60
CA VAL A 152 -7.43 14.02 -4.13
C VAL A 152 -7.69 12.82 -3.22
N LEU A 153 -6.63 12.21 -2.67
CA LEU A 153 -6.75 11.09 -1.72
C LEU A 153 -7.49 11.53 -0.45
N GLY A 154 -7.14 12.70 0.12
CA GLY A 154 -7.82 13.26 1.28
C GLY A 154 -9.31 13.52 1.01
N GLU A 155 -9.66 14.10 -0.14
CA GLU A 155 -11.06 14.32 -0.55
C GLU A 155 -11.84 13.02 -0.75
N LEU A 156 -11.18 11.95 -1.20
CA LEU A 156 -11.76 10.61 -1.30
C LEU A 156 -11.83 9.88 0.05
N GLY A 157 -11.34 10.50 1.14
CA GLY A 157 -11.42 9.98 2.49
C GLY A 157 -10.40 8.89 2.81
N PHE A 158 -9.24 8.90 2.17
CA PHE A 158 -8.08 8.12 2.63
C PHE A 158 -7.44 8.81 3.84
N GLU A 159 -6.99 8.01 4.81
CA GLU A 159 -6.41 8.50 6.05
C GLU A 159 -4.87 8.54 5.99
N TYR A 160 -4.26 7.71 5.14
CA TYR A 160 -2.81 7.70 4.94
C TYR A 160 -2.41 7.27 3.52
N ASP A 161 -1.21 7.70 3.13
CA ASP A 161 -0.53 7.31 1.91
C ASP A 161 0.80 6.61 2.20
N SER A 162 1.13 5.59 1.42
CA SER A 162 2.37 4.81 1.52
C SER A 162 3.17 4.84 0.21
N SER A 163 3.13 5.96 -0.52
CA SER A 163 3.73 6.09 -1.86
C SER A 163 5.02 6.90 -1.88
N ILE A 164 5.23 7.80 -0.90
CA ILE A 164 6.38 8.68 -0.90
C ILE A 164 7.61 7.93 -0.40
N PHE A 165 8.65 7.90 -1.22
CA PHE A 165 9.90 7.24 -0.90
C PHE A 165 11.04 8.27 -0.90
N PRO A 166 11.78 8.46 0.23
CA PRO A 166 12.78 9.50 0.38
C PRO A 166 14.14 9.10 -0.26
N VAL A 167 14.10 8.85 -1.58
CA VAL A 167 15.26 8.46 -2.38
C VAL A 167 15.24 9.18 -3.73
N HIS A 168 16.40 9.23 -4.39
CA HIS A 168 16.50 9.62 -5.78
C HIS A 168 16.36 8.38 -6.67
N HIS A 169 15.37 8.40 -7.57
CA HIS A 169 15.15 7.36 -8.57
C HIS A 169 14.55 7.97 -9.85
N ASP A 170 14.78 7.34 -11.02
CA ASP A 170 14.34 7.86 -12.32
C ASP A 170 12.82 7.96 -12.47
N TYR A 171 12.06 7.07 -11.81
CA TYR A 171 10.61 6.97 -11.95
C TYR A 171 9.82 7.38 -10.70
N TYR A 172 10.46 7.41 -9.52
CA TYR A 172 9.79 7.69 -8.25
C TYR A 172 10.74 8.36 -7.25
N GLY A 173 10.22 8.72 -6.10
CA GLY A 173 10.98 9.25 -4.99
C GLY A 173 10.90 10.77 -4.89
N ILE A 174 11.03 11.21 -3.64
CA ILE A 174 11.20 12.61 -3.25
C ILE A 174 12.38 12.65 -2.28
N PRO A 175 13.61 12.95 -2.76
CA PRO A 175 14.84 12.82 -1.96
C PRO A 175 14.81 13.56 -0.62
N ASP A 176 14.14 14.73 -0.61
CA ASP A 176 14.07 15.62 0.56
C ASP A 176 12.83 15.34 1.45
N ALA A 177 12.05 14.30 1.16
CA ALA A 177 10.93 13.92 2.01
C ALA A 177 11.43 13.42 3.38
N PRO A 178 10.65 13.63 4.46
CA PRO A 178 10.97 13.06 5.77
C PRO A 178 11.15 11.54 5.68
N ARG A 179 12.17 11.02 6.36
CA ARG A 179 12.43 9.56 6.41
C ARG A 179 11.55 8.83 7.41
N PHE A 180 10.94 9.59 8.31
CA PHE A 180 10.07 9.08 9.38
C PHE A 180 8.78 9.90 9.38
N PRO A 181 7.63 9.29 9.64
CA PRO A 181 6.35 9.98 9.76
C PRO A 181 6.32 10.92 10.98
#